data_70d4791ba3b01c994ba558d88d79d909
#
_entry.id   70d4791ba3b01c994ba558d88d79d909
#
_cell.length_a   1.000
_cell.length_b   1.000
_cell.length_c   1.000
_cell.angle_alpha   90.00
_cell.angle_beta   90.00
_cell.angle_gamma   90.00
#
_symmetry.space_group_name_H-M   'P 1'
#
loop_
_entity.id
_entity.type
_entity.pdbx_description
1 polymer ?
#
loop_
_entity_poly.entity_id
_entity_poly.type
_entity_poly.pdbx_seq_one_letter_code
_entity_poly.pdbx_strand_id
1 'polypeptide(L)' 'MEATLFNLAAAGTWIEIRCPECLRCLVIPAGLIRKHFRRNMTLEEAGNRCRCKTCKHKGATVGVYVHPKGPDGR' A
#
# COMPACT_ATOMS: atom_id res chain seq x y z
N MET A 1 -17.96 -5.74 -2.49
CA MET A 1 -17.51 -4.34 -2.56
C MET A 1 -16.00 -4.29 -2.48
N GLU A 2 -15.40 -3.60 -3.41
CA GLU A 2 -13.94 -3.56 -3.46
C GLU A 2 -13.39 -2.52 -2.50
N ALA A 3 -12.26 -2.86 -1.91
CA ALA A 3 -11.54 -1.90 -1.08
C ALA A 3 -10.75 -0.96 -1.99
N THR A 4 -10.83 0.32 -1.68
CA THR A 4 -10.04 1.32 -2.39
C THR A 4 -9.07 1.97 -1.42
N LEU A 5 -8.07 2.66 -1.99
CA LEU A 5 -7.05 3.29 -1.17
C LEU A 5 -7.66 4.29 -0.19
N PHE A 6 -8.56 5.13 -0.67
CA PHE A 6 -9.11 6.17 0.17
C PHE A 6 -10.05 5.59 1.23
N ASN A 7 -10.74 4.50 0.91
CA ASN A 7 -11.57 3.84 1.92
C ASN A 7 -10.71 3.27 3.03
N LEU A 8 -9.59 2.67 2.67
CA LEU A 8 -8.66 2.14 3.68
C LEU A 8 -8.07 3.28 4.51
N ALA A 9 -7.72 4.38 3.85
CA ALA A 9 -7.18 5.53 4.57
C ALA A 9 -8.19 6.07 5.57
N ALA A 10 -9.44 6.17 5.16
CA ALA A 10 -10.49 6.68 6.04
C ALA A 10 -10.73 5.75 7.22
N ALA A 11 -10.50 4.45 7.03
CA ALA A 11 -10.67 3.48 8.10
C ALA A 11 -9.44 3.38 8.99
N GLY A 12 -8.38 4.10 8.68
CA GLY A 12 -7.15 4.03 9.45
C GLY A 12 -6.32 2.80 9.15
N THR A 13 -6.56 2.17 8.02
CA THR A 13 -5.88 0.95 7.64
C THR A 13 -4.63 1.29 6.84
N TRP A 14 -3.50 0.70 7.24
CA TRP A 14 -2.25 0.87 6.53
C TRP A 14 -2.21 -0.06 5.34
N ILE A 15 -1.38 0.26 4.36
CA ILE A 15 -1.21 -0.60 3.20
C ILE A 15 0.25 -1.00 3.07
N GLU A 16 0.47 -2.08 2.34
CA GLU A 16 1.80 -2.60 2.08
C GLU A 16 1.97 -2.75 0.57
N ILE A 17 3.06 -2.22 0.05
CA ILE A 17 3.40 -2.35 -1.36
C ILE A 17 4.62 -3.26 -1.46
N ARG A 18 4.49 -4.34 -2.22
CA ARG A 18 5.55 -5.32 -2.33
C ARG A 18 5.95 -5.49 -3.78
N CYS A 19 7.25 -5.41 -4.03
CA CYS A 19 7.79 -5.66 -5.36
C CYS A 19 8.02 -7.15 -5.54
N PRO A 20 7.43 -7.76 -6.59
CA PRO A 20 7.61 -9.20 -6.79
C PRO A 20 8.99 -9.59 -7.29
N GLU A 21 9.75 -8.64 -7.82
CA GLU A 21 11.07 -8.95 -8.37
C GLU A 21 12.15 -8.95 -7.31
N CYS A 22 12.23 -7.90 -6.52
CA CYS A 22 13.29 -7.78 -5.53
C CYS A 22 12.77 -8.00 -4.11
N LEU A 23 11.50 -8.32 -3.96
CA LEU A 23 10.87 -8.66 -2.69
C LEU A 23 10.95 -7.55 -1.65
N ARG A 24 11.06 -6.32 -2.09
CA ARG A 24 11.06 -5.21 -1.16
C ARG A 24 9.64 -4.84 -0.77
N CYS A 25 9.48 -4.41 0.47
CA CYS A 25 8.19 -4.00 0.99
C CYS A 25 8.24 -2.53 1.39
N LEU A 26 7.16 -1.84 1.13
CA LEU A 26 7.00 -0.48 1.60
C LEU A 26 5.67 -0.39 2.31
N VAL A 27 5.70 0.01 3.58
CA VAL A 27 4.48 0.15 4.37
C VAL A 27 4.11 1.63 4.41
N ILE A 28 2.86 1.93 4.08
CA ILE A 28 2.38 3.29 4.05
C ILE A 28 1.30 3.46 5.10
N PRO A 29 1.52 4.33 6.10
CA PRO A 29 0.50 4.59 7.11
C PRO A 29 -0.75 5.20 6.50
N ALA A 30 -1.87 4.97 7.15
CA ALA A 30 -3.16 5.46 6.64
C ALA A 30 -3.12 6.96 6.38
N GLY A 31 -2.47 7.71 7.24
CA GLY A 31 -2.42 9.16 7.09
C GLY A 31 -1.60 9.64 5.90
N LEU A 32 -0.78 8.76 5.32
CA LEU A 32 0.06 9.13 4.20
C LEU A 32 -0.43 8.56 2.87
N ILE A 33 -1.48 7.76 2.89
CA ILE A 33 -1.96 7.12 1.66
C ILE A 33 -2.37 8.17 0.64
N ARG A 34 -3.09 9.20 1.09
CA ARG A 34 -3.56 10.23 0.16
C ARG A 34 -2.43 11.09 -0.37
N LYS A 35 -1.33 11.19 0.37
CA LYS A 35 -0.17 11.92 -0.13
C LYS A 35 0.59 11.10 -1.16
N HIS A 36 0.58 9.79 -0.97
CA HIS A 36 1.29 8.89 -1.87
C HIS A 36 0.51 8.68 -3.16
N PHE A 37 -0.81 8.53 -3.03
CA PHE A 37 -1.69 8.33 -4.18
C PHE A 37 -2.67 9.48 -4.22
N ARG A 38 -2.53 10.31 -5.21
CA ARG A 38 -3.35 11.52 -5.30
C ARG A 38 -4.78 11.24 -5.72
N ARG A 39 -5.03 10.06 -6.27
CA ARG A 39 -6.35 9.67 -6.73
C ARG A 39 -6.78 8.41 -6.04
N ASN A 40 -8.08 8.31 -5.81
CA ASN A 40 -8.62 7.08 -5.27
C ASN A 40 -8.59 6.00 -6.35
N MET A 41 -8.22 4.79 -5.96
CA MET A 41 -8.17 3.66 -6.88
C MET A 41 -8.20 2.38 -6.07
N THR A 42 -8.49 1.28 -6.76
CA THR A 42 -8.45 -0.02 -6.10
C THR A 42 -7.01 -0.42 -5.81
N LEU A 43 -6.86 -1.41 -4.93
CA LEU A 43 -5.52 -1.91 -4.62
C LEU A 43 -4.85 -2.49 -5.85
N GLU A 44 -5.62 -3.18 -6.68
CA GLU A 44 -5.07 -3.77 -7.89
C GLU A 44 -4.57 -2.69 -8.84
N GLU A 45 -5.35 -1.65 -9.01
CA GLU A 45 -4.96 -0.56 -9.89
C GLU A 45 -3.73 0.16 -9.35
N ALA A 46 -3.68 0.35 -8.04
CA ALA A 46 -2.53 0.99 -7.42
C ALA A 46 -1.27 0.17 -7.66
N GLY A 47 -1.38 -1.16 -7.53
CA GLY A 47 -0.23 -2.02 -7.79
C GLY A 47 0.27 -1.91 -9.22
N ASN A 48 -0.67 -1.83 -10.17
CA ASN A 48 -0.28 -1.73 -11.58
C ASN A 48 0.44 -0.43 -11.90
N ARG A 49 0.20 0.60 -11.11
CA ARG A 49 0.81 1.91 -11.35
C ARG A 49 2.11 2.10 -10.61
N CYS A 50 2.42 1.22 -9.67
CA CYS A 50 3.64 1.34 -8.89
C CYS A 50 4.84 0.84 -9.67
N ARG A 51 6.00 1.44 -9.37
CA ARG A 51 7.26 1.00 -9.96
C ARG A 51 8.30 0.95 -8.86
N CYS A 52 9.01 -0.15 -8.79
CA CYS A 52 10.06 -0.30 -7.80
C CYS A 52 11.22 0.63 -8.14
N LYS A 53 11.67 1.39 -7.15
CA LYS A 53 12.78 2.32 -7.37
C LYS A 53 14.11 1.59 -7.46
N THR A 54 14.17 0.40 -6.92
CA THR A 54 15.43 -0.35 -6.89
C THR A 54 15.65 -1.14 -8.16
N CYS A 55 14.69 -1.97 -8.55
CA CYS A 55 14.86 -2.82 -9.72
C CYS A 55 14.12 -2.32 -10.94
N LYS A 56 13.38 -1.23 -10.81
CA LYS A 56 12.66 -0.60 -11.93
C LYS A 56 11.54 -1.47 -12.47
N HIS A 57 11.17 -2.52 -11.77
CA HIS A 57 10.08 -3.38 -12.21
C HIS A 57 8.75 -2.61 -12.11
N LYS A 58 7.98 -2.64 -13.18
CA LYS A 58 6.68 -1.99 -13.19
C LYS A 58 5.64 -2.97 -12.71
N GLY A 59 4.80 -2.52 -11.78
CA GLY A 59 3.79 -3.37 -11.20
C GLY A 59 4.23 -3.90 -9.85
N ALA A 60 3.32 -3.85 -8.90
CA ALA A 60 3.60 -4.30 -7.55
C ALA A 60 2.33 -4.89 -6.96
N THR A 61 2.47 -5.59 -5.86
CA THR A 61 1.34 -6.11 -5.12
C THR A 61 1.03 -5.16 -3.98
N VAL A 62 -0.19 -4.66 -3.94
CA VAL A 62 -0.63 -3.77 -2.87
C VAL A 62 -1.69 -4.47 -2.06
N GLY A 63 -1.48 -4.52 -0.76
CA GLY A 63 -2.40 -5.19 0.13
C GLY A 63 -2.57 -4.43 1.43
N VAL A 64 -3.41 -4.96 2.28
CA VAL A 64 -3.64 -4.39 3.59
C VAL A 64 -2.52 -4.83 4.53
N TYR A 65 -1.97 -3.87 5.25
CA TYR A 65 -0.93 -4.17 6.24
C TYR A 65 -1.57 -4.27 7.61
N VAL A 66 -1.39 -5.40 8.26
CA VAL A 66 -1.95 -5.63 9.59
C VAL A 66 -0.82 -5.47 10.61
N HIS A 67 -1.03 -4.54 11.54
CA HIS A 67 -0.05 -4.33 12.61
C HIS A 67 0.05 -5.58 13.47
N PRO A 68 1.24 -5.99 13.76
CA PRO A 68 1.36 -7.12 14.69
C PRO A 68 0.87 -6.67 16.01
N LYS A 69 0.40 -6.19 16.51
CA LYS A 69 -0.19 -5.84 17.61
C LYS A 69 -0.08 -4.77 18.21
N GLY A 70 -0.58 -4.49 18.18
CA GLY A 70 -0.62 -3.67 18.63
C GLY A 70 -0.03 -3.15 19.52
N PRO A 71 -0.37 -2.84 20.15
CA PRO A 71 -0.08 -1.91 20.81
C PRO A 71 1.22 -1.77 21.13
N ASP A 72 1.43 -1.98 21.29
CA ASP A 72 2.39 -1.66 21.65
C ASP A 72 3.14 -1.83 20.85
N GLY A 73 2.66 -1.77 20.31
CA GLY A 73 3.11 -1.96 19.48
C GLY A 73 4.22 -2.20 19.55
N ARG A 74 4.40 -2.34 19.75
CA ARG A 74 5.10 -2.58 19.72
C ARG A 74 5.37 -2.83 19.40
#